data_c9e34a39fdbd5e34804cbc6907272f6d
#
_entry.id   c9e34a39fdbd5e34804cbc6907272f6d
#
_cell.length_a   1.000
_cell.length_b   1.000
_cell.length_c   1.000
_cell.angle_alpha   90.00
_cell.angle_beta   90.00
_cell.angle_gamma   90.00
#
_symmetry.space_group_name_H-M   'P 1'
#
loop_
_entity.id
_entity.type
_entity.pdbx_description
1 polymer ?
#
loop_
_entity_poly.entity_id
_entity_poly.type
_entity_poly.pdbx_seq_one_letter_code
_entity_poly.pdbx_strand_id
1 'polypeptide(L)'
;MSTDPAYRAVDPEDFPAMIEPGRYGQRSSHFEEIIARTEEHFWNPEDPDYIDFATPWSPEETIVPTWFVLESNTAVWDRLDEGQRIKLTNESARWSISNILHGEQGALSLSASLCDIFLDPGAQEYAANQVREEARHVHAFTRYAEARFGGDVLPVGDTVGRLLGELVSTPVVYKKVVGMQMLVEGVAMGAFTTLYKIANDPLLRRVCQLVMTDEAFHHRFGKIWARSTMPHLDPAEHDAVEDWALECFDTLLFNLVNPEQKRLIYPQFGLEWQWVRDAVLEARTDDHRRSLMQRSSNVFRTLIKTLLKAGIITERTRARYAIWVDLEELEREGDRMVGDEVAEEGIRSLKEINAGKRKIVRRASETARA
;
A
#
# COMPACT_ATOMS: atom_id res chain seq x y z
N MET A 1 -31.97 3.33 -13.35
CA MET A 1 -31.00 4.22 -12.71
C MET A 1 -30.72 3.65 -11.35
N SER A 2 -29.61 2.97 -11.21
CA SER A 2 -29.22 2.33 -9.95
C SER A 2 -28.23 3.26 -9.23
N THR A 3 -28.75 4.35 -8.64
CA THR A 3 -28.00 4.99 -7.56
C THR A 3 -28.02 4.06 -6.38
N ASP A 4 -26.89 3.70 -5.84
CA ASP A 4 -26.79 3.02 -4.57
C ASP A 4 -26.76 4.09 -3.45
N PRO A 5 -27.89 4.41 -2.79
CA PRO A 5 -27.96 5.50 -1.84
C PRO A 5 -27.11 5.24 -0.59
N ALA A 6 -26.91 3.97 -0.22
CA ALA A 6 -26.13 3.58 0.94
C ALA A 6 -24.65 3.95 0.75
N TYR A 7 -24.13 3.78 -0.47
CA TYR A 7 -22.74 4.04 -0.79
C TYR A 7 -22.50 5.40 -1.43
N ARG A 8 -23.55 6.20 -1.74
CA ARG A 8 -23.49 7.49 -2.44
C ARG A 8 -22.66 7.40 -3.74
N ALA A 9 -22.93 6.37 -4.52
CA ALA A 9 -22.25 6.06 -5.76
C ALA A 9 -23.24 5.76 -6.88
N VAL A 10 -22.75 5.81 -8.10
CA VAL A 10 -23.49 5.48 -9.33
C VAL A 10 -22.75 4.42 -10.12
N ASP A 11 -23.48 3.78 -11.04
CA ASP A 11 -22.87 2.93 -12.05
C ASP A 11 -21.91 3.76 -12.93
N PRO A 12 -20.73 3.27 -13.31
CA PRO A 12 -19.79 3.96 -14.18
C PRO A 12 -20.39 4.43 -15.51
N GLU A 13 -21.45 3.77 -15.98
CA GLU A 13 -22.16 4.14 -17.22
C GLU A 13 -23.21 5.26 -16.99
N ASP A 14 -23.53 5.60 -15.74
CA ASP A 14 -24.54 6.64 -15.42
C ASP A 14 -23.92 8.05 -15.31
N PHE A 15 -23.20 8.47 -16.34
CA PHE A 15 -22.68 9.83 -16.42
C PHE A 15 -23.76 10.94 -16.27
N PRO A 16 -25.02 10.78 -16.73
CA PRO A 16 -26.09 11.73 -16.45
C PRO A 16 -26.25 12.06 -14.96
N ALA A 17 -26.12 11.10 -14.06
CA ALA A 17 -26.18 11.37 -12.61
C ALA A 17 -25.01 12.26 -12.13
N MET A 18 -23.84 12.16 -12.76
CA MET A 18 -22.67 12.97 -12.40
C MET A 18 -22.80 14.45 -12.79
N ILE A 19 -23.65 14.77 -13.75
CA ILE A 19 -23.90 16.16 -14.21
C ILE A 19 -25.23 16.73 -13.73
N GLU A 20 -25.93 16.05 -12.84
CA GLU A 20 -27.15 16.59 -12.21
C GLU A 20 -26.83 17.87 -11.42
N PRO A 21 -27.54 19.01 -11.70
CA PRO A 21 -27.20 20.30 -11.05
C PRO A 21 -27.24 20.25 -9.52
N GLY A 22 -28.15 19.47 -8.94
CA GLY A 22 -28.28 19.32 -7.49
C GLY A 22 -27.09 18.65 -6.83
N ARG A 23 -26.31 17.86 -7.57
CA ARG A 23 -25.12 17.17 -7.07
C ARG A 23 -24.03 18.12 -6.61
N TYR A 24 -23.80 19.22 -7.34
CA TYR A 24 -22.71 20.15 -7.05
C TYR A 24 -22.83 20.82 -5.66
N GLY A 25 -24.04 20.92 -5.13
CA GLY A 25 -24.30 21.41 -3.77
C GLY A 25 -24.18 20.36 -2.66
N GLN A 26 -23.91 19.09 -3.01
CA GLN A 26 -23.87 17.97 -2.05
C GLN A 26 -22.46 17.60 -1.60
N ARG A 27 -21.46 18.47 -1.81
CA ARG A 27 -20.09 18.27 -1.32
C ARG A 27 -20.10 18.11 0.20
N SER A 28 -19.60 16.99 0.69
CA SER A 28 -19.41 16.79 2.14
C SER A 28 -18.09 17.39 2.61
N SER A 29 -18.04 17.80 3.88
CA SER A 29 -16.82 18.27 4.53
C SER A 29 -15.92 17.14 5.04
N HIS A 30 -16.34 15.88 4.90
CA HIS A 30 -15.61 14.74 5.46
C HIS A 30 -14.20 14.58 4.89
N PHE A 31 -13.99 14.99 3.64
CA PHE A 31 -12.72 14.83 2.92
C PHE A 31 -11.87 16.10 2.90
N GLU A 32 -12.39 17.25 3.37
CA GLU A 32 -11.70 18.55 3.27
C GLU A 32 -10.33 18.56 3.93
N GLU A 33 -10.18 17.92 5.08
CA GLU A 33 -8.90 17.86 5.79
C GLU A 33 -7.82 17.13 4.98
N ILE A 34 -8.15 15.98 4.38
CA ILE A 34 -7.18 15.22 3.59
C ILE A 34 -6.88 15.91 2.26
N ILE A 35 -7.86 16.55 1.62
CA ILE A 35 -7.68 17.37 0.41
C ILE A 35 -6.73 18.53 0.69
N ALA A 36 -6.97 19.31 1.75
CA ALA A 36 -6.16 20.47 2.08
C ALA A 36 -4.70 20.11 2.38
N ARG A 37 -4.45 18.93 2.91
CA ARG A 37 -3.09 18.48 3.24
C ARG A 37 -2.28 17.99 2.06
N THR A 38 -2.92 17.58 0.96
CA THR A 38 -2.24 17.11 -0.26
C THR A 38 -1.23 18.14 -0.82
N GLU A 39 -1.51 19.44 -0.68
CA GLU A 39 -0.59 20.50 -1.14
C GLU A 39 0.64 20.68 -0.24
N GLU A 40 0.59 20.24 1.01
CA GLU A 40 1.66 20.49 1.99
C GLU A 40 2.87 19.57 1.81
N HIS A 41 2.69 18.39 1.21
CA HIS A 41 3.72 17.35 1.11
C HIS A 41 4.07 16.97 -0.33
N PHE A 42 3.92 17.89 -1.27
CA PHE A 42 4.33 17.67 -2.66
C PHE A 42 5.82 17.33 -2.78
N TRP A 43 6.12 16.34 -3.60
CA TRP A 43 7.47 15.95 -4.01
C TRP A 43 7.50 15.53 -5.49
N ASN A 44 8.71 15.54 -6.10
CA ASN A 44 8.89 15.21 -7.52
C ASN A 44 10.04 14.19 -7.65
N PRO A 45 9.80 12.97 -8.18
CA PRO A 45 10.84 11.96 -8.36
C PRO A 45 11.97 12.37 -9.34
N GLU A 46 11.73 13.33 -10.22
CA GLU A 46 12.77 13.83 -11.14
C GLU A 46 13.70 14.88 -10.51
N ASP A 47 13.44 15.30 -9.31
CA ASP A 47 14.18 16.36 -8.65
C ASP A 47 15.07 15.78 -7.52
N PRO A 48 16.41 15.82 -7.67
CA PRO A 48 17.35 15.20 -6.72
C PRO A 48 17.30 15.82 -5.31
N ASP A 49 16.70 17.02 -5.13
CA ASP A 49 16.52 17.57 -3.79
C ASP A 49 15.51 16.75 -2.96
N TYR A 50 14.59 16.02 -3.61
CA TYR A 50 13.68 15.12 -2.94
C TYR A 50 14.25 13.71 -2.85
N ILE A 51 14.82 13.20 -3.96
CA ILE A 51 15.33 11.84 -4.07
C ILE A 51 16.42 11.76 -5.16
N ASP A 52 17.59 11.26 -4.79
CA ASP A 52 18.71 11.09 -5.71
C ASP A 52 18.85 9.62 -6.14
N PHE A 53 18.34 9.29 -7.33
CA PHE A 53 18.46 7.96 -7.92
C PHE A 53 19.88 7.59 -8.36
N ALA A 54 20.82 8.53 -8.38
CA ALA A 54 22.24 8.26 -8.62
C ALA A 54 22.99 7.79 -7.36
N THR A 55 22.31 7.67 -6.21
CA THR A 55 22.90 7.15 -4.97
C THR A 55 23.58 5.80 -5.24
N PRO A 56 24.89 5.68 -4.97
CA PRO A 56 25.66 4.46 -5.26
C PRO A 56 25.14 3.24 -4.48
N TRP A 57 25.25 2.08 -5.11
CA TRP A 57 24.96 0.79 -4.49
C TRP A 57 25.79 -0.31 -5.17
N SER A 58 26.19 -1.33 -4.40
CA SER A 58 26.92 -2.50 -4.91
C SER A 58 26.02 -3.75 -4.92
N PRO A 59 25.98 -4.54 -6.01
CA PRO A 59 25.28 -5.84 -6.04
C PRO A 59 25.81 -6.86 -5.03
N GLU A 60 27.00 -6.63 -4.46
CA GLU A 60 27.58 -7.44 -3.40
C GLU A 60 27.02 -7.10 -2.00
N GLU A 61 26.26 -6.01 -1.90
CA GLU A 61 25.53 -5.62 -0.70
C GLU A 61 24.08 -6.05 -0.82
N THR A 62 23.43 -6.36 0.33
CA THR A 62 22.03 -6.71 0.34
C THR A 62 21.14 -5.49 0.47
N ILE A 63 20.11 -5.37 -0.36
CA ILE A 63 19.10 -4.28 -0.31
C ILE A 63 18.35 -4.29 1.03
N VAL A 64 18.01 -5.48 1.52
CA VAL A 64 17.38 -5.70 2.83
C VAL A 64 18.22 -6.66 3.64
N PRO A 65 18.11 -6.70 4.98
CA PRO A 65 18.82 -7.68 5.79
C PRO A 65 18.44 -9.11 5.41
N THR A 66 19.39 -10.03 5.42
CA THR A 66 19.19 -11.43 5.04
C THR A 66 18.11 -12.14 5.86
N TRP A 67 17.95 -11.78 7.14
CA TRP A 67 16.92 -12.34 8.00
C TRP A 67 15.49 -11.97 7.59
N PHE A 68 15.32 -10.97 6.72
CA PHE A 68 14.01 -10.52 6.26
C PHE A 68 13.42 -11.43 5.18
N VAL A 69 14.27 -12.18 4.46
CA VAL A 69 13.78 -13.13 3.45
C VAL A 69 13.28 -14.42 4.07
N LEU A 70 12.22 -14.95 3.50
CA LEU A 70 11.45 -16.08 4.03
C LEU A 70 12.31 -17.34 4.18
N GLU A 71 13.29 -17.50 3.31
CA GLU A 71 14.18 -18.65 3.18
C GLU A 71 15.33 -18.64 4.21
N SER A 72 15.61 -17.50 4.87
CA SER A 72 16.83 -17.30 5.67
C SER A 72 17.00 -18.24 6.87
N ASN A 73 15.90 -18.77 7.43
CA ASN A 73 15.93 -19.66 8.59
C ASN A 73 15.41 -21.06 8.23
N THR A 74 15.73 -21.54 7.05
CA THR A 74 15.26 -22.82 6.53
C THR A 74 16.41 -23.63 5.94
N ALA A 75 16.20 -24.93 5.65
CA ALA A 75 17.15 -25.78 4.95
C ALA A 75 17.58 -25.22 3.57
N VAL A 76 16.84 -24.27 3.01
CA VAL A 76 17.22 -23.56 1.78
C VAL A 76 18.51 -22.78 2.01
N TRP A 77 18.61 -22.08 3.13
CA TRP A 77 19.77 -21.24 3.45
C TRP A 77 21.07 -22.05 3.59
N ASP A 78 20.97 -23.25 4.12
CA ASP A 78 22.12 -24.14 4.33
C ASP A 78 22.72 -24.68 3.03
N ARG A 79 21.92 -24.69 1.93
CA ARG A 79 22.38 -25.13 0.60
C ARG A 79 23.10 -24.03 -0.20
N LEU A 80 23.00 -22.79 0.24
CA LEU A 80 23.53 -21.63 -0.48
C LEU A 80 24.86 -21.18 0.11
N ASP A 81 25.83 -20.88 -0.76
CA ASP A 81 27.02 -20.15 -0.37
C ASP A 81 26.69 -18.66 -0.07
N GLU A 82 27.69 -17.92 0.43
CA GLU A 82 27.49 -16.52 0.82
C GLU A 82 27.06 -15.62 -0.36
N GLY A 83 27.68 -15.78 -1.51
CA GLY A 83 27.31 -15.01 -2.71
C GLY A 83 25.89 -15.33 -3.19
N GLN A 84 25.50 -16.61 -3.14
CA GLN A 84 24.12 -17.04 -3.46
C GLN A 84 23.11 -16.50 -2.45
N ARG A 85 23.45 -16.42 -1.15
CA ARG A 85 22.60 -15.84 -0.12
C ARG A 85 22.35 -14.35 -0.36
N ILE A 86 23.40 -13.58 -0.69
CA ILE A 86 23.29 -12.17 -1.08
C ILE A 86 22.39 -12.06 -2.32
N LYS A 87 22.66 -12.86 -3.35
CA LYS A 87 21.87 -12.84 -4.59
C LYS A 87 20.40 -13.20 -4.34
N LEU A 88 20.09 -14.23 -3.56
CA LEU A 88 18.70 -14.61 -3.24
C LEU A 88 17.99 -13.50 -2.46
N THR A 89 18.69 -12.82 -1.55
CA THR A 89 18.16 -11.68 -0.80
C THR A 89 17.79 -10.54 -1.74
N ASN A 90 18.67 -10.19 -2.68
CA ASN A 90 18.45 -9.12 -3.65
C ASN A 90 17.35 -9.46 -4.67
N GLU A 91 17.30 -10.72 -5.14
CA GLU A 91 16.22 -11.20 -5.99
C GLU A 91 14.85 -11.20 -5.26
N SER A 92 14.84 -11.53 -3.96
CA SER A 92 13.63 -11.42 -3.14
C SER A 92 13.20 -9.96 -2.94
N ALA A 93 14.16 -9.03 -2.80
CA ALA A 93 13.88 -7.60 -2.77
C ALA A 93 13.33 -7.13 -4.13
N ARG A 94 13.93 -7.56 -5.26
CA ARG A 94 13.42 -7.27 -6.62
C ARG A 94 11.98 -7.76 -6.79
N TRP A 95 11.68 -8.98 -6.34
CA TRP A 95 10.32 -9.51 -6.36
C TRP A 95 9.35 -8.63 -5.56
N SER A 96 9.75 -8.22 -4.34
CA SER A 96 8.92 -7.37 -3.48
C SER A 96 8.65 -6.01 -4.12
N ILE A 97 9.68 -5.36 -4.65
CA ILE A 97 9.57 -4.04 -5.33
C ILE A 97 8.72 -4.17 -6.61
N SER A 98 8.86 -5.26 -7.37
CA SER A 98 8.00 -5.50 -8.54
C SER A 98 6.52 -5.62 -8.16
N ASN A 99 6.21 -6.33 -7.07
CA ASN A 99 4.83 -6.44 -6.58
C ASN A 99 4.29 -5.11 -6.05
N ILE A 100 5.12 -4.32 -5.38
CA ILE A 100 4.78 -2.94 -4.97
C ILE A 100 4.43 -2.13 -6.21
N LEU A 101 5.31 -2.06 -7.21
CA LEU A 101 5.06 -1.31 -8.46
C LEU A 101 3.76 -1.71 -9.14
N HIS A 102 3.43 -3.01 -9.18
CA HIS A 102 2.14 -3.48 -9.72
C HIS A 102 0.96 -3.08 -8.82
N GLY A 103 1.15 -3.04 -7.51
CA GLY A 103 0.17 -2.53 -6.54
C GLY A 103 -0.14 -1.05 -6.79
N GLU A 104 0.88 -0.21 -6.90
CA GLU A 104 0.76 1.23 -7.20
C GLU A 104 0.03 1.47 -8.53
N GLN A 105 0.37 0.67 -9.58
CA GLN A 105 -0.37 0.74 -10.85
C GLN A 105 -1.84 0.33 -10.69
N GLY A 106 -2.13 -0.64 -9.85
CA GLY A 106 -3.50 -1.05 -9.48
C GLY A 106 -4.23 0.09 -8.76
N ALA A 107 -3.59 0.70 -7.76
CA ALA A 107 -4.12 1.81 -6.98
C ALA A 107 -4.39 3.05 -7.85
N LEU A 108 -3.47 3.39 -8.77
CA LEU A 108 -3.65 4.43 -9.78
C LEU A 108 -4.93 4.21 -10.61
N SER A 109 -5.07 3.01 -11.18
CA SER A 109 -6.21 2.68 -12.05
C SER A 109 -7.53 2.64 -11.28
N LEU A 110 -7.51 2.13 -10.05
CA LEU A 110 -8.69 2.07 -9.19
C LEU A 110 -9.13 3.48 -8.76
N SER A 111 -8.21 4.32 -8.30
CA SER A 111 -8.51 5.69 -7.88
C SER A 111 -9.11 6.51 -9.03
N ALA A 112 -8.61 6.32 -10.27
CA ALA A 112 -9.23 6.91 -11.46
C ALA A 112 -10.68 6.42 -11.63
N SER A 113 -10.95 5.13 -11.43
CA SER A 113 -12.31 4.58 -11.54
C SER A 113 -13.26 5.08 -10.43
N LEU A 114 -12.74 5.48 -9.27
CA LEU A 114 -13.56 6.10 -8.22
C LEU A 114 -14.06 7.49 -8.60
N CYS A 115 -13.32 8.21 -9.45
CA CYS A 115 -13.76 9.50 -9.97
C CYS A 115 -15.05 9.39 -10.80
N ASP A 116 -15.28 8.24 -11.45
CA ASP A 116 -16.45 8.02 -12.29
C ASP A 116 -17.71 7.64 -11.51
N ILE A 117 -17.57 7.18 -10.25
CA ILE A 117 -18.67 6.58 -9.51
C ILE A 117 -19.07 7.33 -8.24
N PHE A 118 -18.19 8.14 -7.63
CA PHE A 118 -18.56 8.89 -6.43
C PHE A 118 -19.47 10.09 -6.74
N LEU A 119 -20.64 10.10 -6.11
CA LEU A 119 -21.56 11.23 -6.18
C LEU A 119 -21.12 12.42 -5.32
N ASP A 120 -20.41 12.17 -4.22
CA ASP A 120 -19.87 13.23 -3.37
C ASP A 120 -18.72 13.95 -4.08
N PRO A 121 -18.85 15.27 -4.41
CA PRO A 121 -17.78 16.00 -5.06
C PRO A 121 -16.49 16.07 -4.25
N GLY A 122 -16.55 15.97 -2.90
CA GLY A 122 -15.36 15.91 -2.04
C GLY A 122 -14.62 14.57 -2.16
N ALA A 123 -15.36 13.46 -2.16
CA ALA A 123 -14.78 12.14 -2.38
C ALA A 123 -14.17 12.02 -3.78
N GLN A 124 -14.86 12.56 -4.81
CA GLN A 124 -14.37 12.57 -6.19
C GLN A 124 -13.08 13.40 -6.34
N GLU A 125 -13.01 14.58 -5.71
CA GLU A 125 -11.81 15.43 -5.72
C GLU A 125 -10.63 14.73 -5.07
N TYR A 126 -10.85 14.06 -3.92
CA TYR A 126 -9.79 13.31 -3.26
C TYR A 126 -9.32 12.13 -4.12
N ALA A 127 -10.22 11.38 -4.73
CA ALA A 127 -9.86 10.31 -5.65
C ALA A 127 -8.99 10.82 -6.82
N ALA A 128 -9.31 12.00 -7.39
CA ALA A 128 -8.50 12.63 -8.43
C ALA A 128 -7.10 13.04 -7.94
N ASN A 129 -6.98 13.54 -6.69
CA ASN A 129 -5.68 13.79 -6.07
C ASN A 129 -4.87 12.51 -5.92
N GLN A 130 -5.49 11.45 -5.43
CA GLN A 130 -4.84 10.15 -5.29
C GLN A 130 -4.33 9.61 -6.63
N VAL A 131 -5.09 9.72 -7.72
CA VAL A 131 -4.62 9.36 -9.08
C VAL A 131 -3.27 10.01 -9.40
N ARG A 132 -3.10 11.28 -9.08
CA ARG A 132 -1.85 12.01 -9.30
C ARG A 132 -0.71 11.51 -8.41
N GLU A 133 -1.01 11.18 -7.16
CA GLU A 133 -0.04 10.68 -6.19
C GLU A 133 0.42 9.28 -6.56
N GLU A 134 -0.50 8.36 -6.91
CA GLU A 134 -0.19 7.02 -7.38
C GLU A 134 0.64 7.01 -8.67
N ALA A 135 0.36 7.92 -9.62
CA ALA A 135 1.18 8.08 -10.82
C ALA A 135 2.63 8.46 -10.47
N ARG A 136 2.84 9.25 -9.42
CA ARG A 136 4.15 9.62 -8.88
C ARG A 136 4.83 8.42 -8.22
N HIS A 137 4.09 7.58 -7.49
CA HIS A 137 4.60 6.35 -6.86
C HIS A 137 5.07 5.35 -7.93
N VAL A 138 4.23 5.08 -8.93
CA VAL A 138 4.60 4.24 -10.08
C VAL A 138 5.92 4.73 -10.72
N HIS A 139 6.04 6.04 -10.94
CA HIS A 139 7.26 6.64 -11.49
C HIS A 139 8.47 6.42 -10.56
N ALA A 140 8.34 6.69 -9.27
CA ALA A 140 9.44 6.54 -8.32
C ALA A 140 9.92 5.09 -8.20
N PHE A 141 9.03 4.12 -8.14
CA PHE A 141 9.41 2.70 -8.11
C PHE A 141 9.97 2.20 -9.44
N THR A 142 9.51 2.73 -10.58
CA THR A 142 10.13 2.47 -11.89
C THR A 142 11.58 2.97 -11.90
N ARG A 143 11.83 4.20 -11.46
CA ARG A 143 13.20 4.77 -11.36
C ARG A 143 14.06 3.99 -10.37
N TYR A 144 13.49 3.52 -9.27
CA TYR A 144 14.19 2.64 -8.34
C TYR A 144 14.60 1.31 -9.00
N ALA A 145 13.67 0.67 -9.73
CA ALA A 145 13.96 -0.56 -10.46
C ALA A 145 15.06 -0.36 -11.53
N GLU A 146 15.04 0.77 -12.25
CA GLU A 146 16.09 1.14 -13.18
C GLU A 146 17.45 1.26 -12.46
N ALA A 147 17.50 1.95 -11.33
CA ALA A 147 18.72 2.21 -10.58
C ALA A 147 19.33 0.96 -9.92
N ARG A 148 18.53 -0.04 -9.54
CA ARG A 148 18.98 -1.22 -8.78
C ARG A 148 18.96 -2.52 -9.58
N PHE A 149 18.05 -2.65 -10.56
CA PHE A 149 17.81 -3.88 -11.31
C PHE A 149 17.91 -3.69 -12.83
N GLY A 150 18.41 -2.53 -13.29
CA GLY A 150 18.50 -2.21 -14.72
C GLY A 150 17.15 -2.16 -15.43
N GLY A 151 16.08 -1.90 -14.69
CA GLY A 151 14.71 -1.87 -15.21
C GLY A 151 14.04 -3.27 -15.29
N ASP A 152 14.70 -4.33 -14.81
CA ASP A 152 14.14 -5.68 -14.85
C ASP A 152 13.11 -5.90 -13.74
N VAL A 153 11.84 -5.72 -14.07
CA VAL A 153 10.67 -5.90 -13.22
C VAL A 153 10.07 -7.29 -13.45
N LEU A 154 9.85 -8.03 -12.36
CA LEU A 154 9.19 -9.34 -12.44
C LEU A 154 7.68 -9.20 -12.71
N PRO A 155 7.05 -10.13 -13.45
CA PRO A 155 5.62 -10.09 -13.68
C PRO A 155 4.84 -10.23 -12.36
N VAL A 156 3.65 -9.62 -12.32
CA VAL A 156 2.74 -9.79 -11.18
C VAL A 156 2.34 -11.26 -11.00
N GLY A 157 2.28 -11.70 -9.75
CA GLY A 157 1.80 -13.05 -9.44
C GLY A 157 0.30 -13.21 -9.74
N ASP A 158 -0.11 -14.42 -10.14
CA ASP A 158 -1.49 -14.71 -10.57
C ASP A 158 -2.55 -14.30 -9.53
N THR A 159 -2.24 -14.47 -8.24
CA THR A 159 -3.16 -14.17 -7.14
C THR A 159 -3.38 -12.67 -6.98
N VAL A 160 -2.30 -11.89 -6.92
CA VAL A 160 -2.39 -10.42 -6.80
C VAL A 160 -2.94 -9.82 -8.09
N GLY A 161 -2.49 -10.30 -9.25
CA GLY A 161 -2.98 -9.81 -10.54
C GLY A 161 -4.50 -9.98 -10.70
N ARG A 162 -5.06 -11.10 -10.25
CA ARG A 162 -6.53 -11.31 -10.24
C ARG A 162 -7.23 -10.37 -9.27
N LEU A 163 -6.73 -10.23 -8.04
CA LEU A 163 -7.30 -9.31 -7.06
C LEU A 163 -7.30 -7.87 -7.59
N LEU A 164 -6.16 -7.38 -8.06
CA LEU A 164 -6.07 -6.02 -8.63
C LEU A 164 -7.02 -5.84 -9.82
N GLY A 165 -7.09 -6.85 -10.71
CA GLY A 165 -8.02 -6.83 -11.84
C GLY A 165 -9.49 -6.75 -11.40
N GLU A 166 -9.90 -7.52 -10.38
CA GLU A 166 -11.24 -7.45 -9.81
C GLU A 166 -11.51 -6.09 -9.16
N LEU A 167 -10.59 -5.60 -8.34
CA LEU A 167 -10.73 -4.31 -7.67
C LEU A 167 -10.89 -3.14 -8.65
N VAL A 168 -10.13 -3.14 -9.74
CA VAL A 168 -10.20 -2.09 -10.77
C VAL A 168 -11.49 -2.19 -11.57
N SER A 169 -11.93 -3.40 -11.97
CA SER A 169 -13.03 -3.60 -12.89
C SER A 169 -14.42 -3.66 -12.25
N THR A 170 -14.52 -3.99 -10.96
CA THR A 170 -15.84 -4.08 -10.29
C THR A 170 -16.55 -2.73 -10.28
N PRO A 171 -17.87 -2.67 -10.56
CA PRO A 171 -18.65 -1.44 -10.34
C PRO A 171 -19.05 -1.23 -8.87
N VAL A 172 -18.80 -2.21 -8.00
CA VAL A 172 -19.26 -2.22 -6.61
C VAL A 172 -18.32 -1.41 -5.73
N VAL A 173 -18.80 -0.28 -5.23
CA VAL A 173 -17.99 0.71 -4.47
C VAL A 173 -17.33 0.11 -3.24
N TYR A 174 -18.06 -0.64 -2.40
CA TYR A 174 -17.46 -1.20 -1.19
C TYR A 174 -16.33 -2.19 -1.51
N LYS A 175 -16.43 -2.92 -2.63
CA LYS A 175 -15.34 -3.80 -3.06
C LYS A 175 -14.07 -3.00 -3.37
N LYS A 176 -14.20 -1.87 -4.09
CA LYS A 176 -13.09 -0.98 -4.38
C LYS A 176 -12.49 -0.39 -3.10
N VAL A 177 -13.31 0.24 -2.28
CA VAL A 177 -12.83 0.98 -1.11
C VAL A 177 -12.28 0.04 -0.03
N VAL A 178 -12.97 -1.03 0.32
CA VAL A 178 -12.49 -1.98 1.35
C VAL A 178 -11.27 -2.76 0.83
N GLY A 179 -11.33 -3.26 -0.41
CA GLY A 179 -10.25 -4.04 -0.98
C GLY A 179 -8.98 -3.22 -1.20
N MET A 180 -9.07 -2.05 -1.84
CA MET A 180 -7.92 -1.20 -2.14
C MET A 180 -7.61 -0.26 -0.97
N GLN A 181 -8.46 0.74 -0.73
CA GLN A 181 -8.16 1.84 0.18
C GLN A 181 -7.95 1.41 1.63
N MET A 182 -8.51 0.28 2.06
CA MET A 182 -8.35 -0.18 3.43
C MET A 182 -7.35 -1.34 3.54
N LEU A 183 -7.37 -2.30 2.62
CA LEU A 183 -6.55 -3.50 2.73
C LEU A 183 -5.27 -3.42 1.91
N VAL A 184 -5.29 -3.12 0.62
CA VAL A 184 -4.07 -3.04 -0.19
C VAL A 184 -3.18 -1.88 0.30
N GLU A 185 -3.77 -0.67 0.50
CA GLU A 185 -3.05 0.47 1.10
C GLU A 185 -2.55 0.17 2.53
N GLY A 186 -3.33 -0.60 3.30
CA GLY A 186 -2.89 -1.06 4.62
C GLY A 186 -1.67 -1.99 4.55
N VAL A 187 -1.58 -2.88 3.56
CA VAL A 187 -0.38 -3.70 3.28
C VAL A 187 0.78 -2.80 2.88
N ALA A 188 0.55 -1.82 1.99
CA ALA A 188 1.53 -0.87 1.51
C ALA A 188 2.13 -0.06 2.68
N MET A 189 1.30 0.53 3.55
CA MET A 189 1.76 1.21 4.77
C MET A 189 2.65 0.34 5.65
N GLY A 190 2.27 -0.92 5.88
CA GLY A 190 3.05 -1.88 6.64
C GLY A 190 4.38 -2.22 5.97
N ALA A 191 4.38 -2.45 4.66
CA ALA A 191 5.55 -2.76 3.87
C ALA A 191 6.53 -1.58 3.81
N PHE A 192 6.07 -0.37 3.47
CA PHE A 192 6.91 0.82 3.40
C PHE A 192 7.50 1.20 4.75
N THR A 193 6.72 1.12 5.83
CA THR A 193 7.24 1.34 7.18
C THR A 193 8.35 0.35 7.53
N THR A 194 8.16 -0.93 7.17
CA THR A 194 9.16 -1.97 7.40
C THR A 194 10.41 -1.69 6.59
N LEU A 195 10.28 -1.49 5.28
CA LEU A 195 11.41 -1.22 4.38
C LEU A 195 12.16 0.06 4.78
N TYR A 196 11.44 1.13 5.16
CA TYR A 196 12.07 2.35 5.67
C TYR A 196 12.97 2.07 6.89
N LYS A 197 12.50 1.23 7.81
CA LYS A 197 13.24 0.93 9.04
C LYS A 197 14.41 -0.02 8.86
N ILE A 198 14.26 -1.04 8.00
CA ILE A 198 15.22 -2.15 7.93
C ILE A 198 16.09 -2.17 6.67
N ALA A 199 15.70 -1.54 5.55
CA ALA A 199 16.46 -1.62 4.32
C ALA A 199 17.90 -1.12 4.53
N ASN A 200 18.87 -1.85 3.99
CA ASN A 200 20.26 -1.43 3.95
C ASN A 200 20.47 -0.36 2.88
N ASP A 201 19.70 -0.41 1.78
CA ASP A 201 19.77 0.57 0.71
C ASP A 201 19.12 1.91 1.13
N PRO A 202 19.90 3.00 1.23
CA PRO A 202 19.38 4.31 1.62
C PRO A 202 18.41 4.89 0.58
N LEU A 203 18.56 4.53 -0.71
CA LEU A 203 17.63 4.97 -1.74
C LEU A 203 16.22 4.34 -1.51
N LEU A 204 16.16 3.04 -1.23
CA LEU A 204 14.88 2.38 -0.91
C LEU A 204 14.21 3.00 0.32
N ARG A 205 15.00 3.29 1.36
CA ARG A 205 14.47 3.96 2.56
C ARG A 205 13.86 5.33 2.20
N ARG A 206 14.54 6.09 1.32
CA ARG A 206 14.04 7.42 0.91
C ARG A 206 12.78 7.32 0.05
N VAL A 207 12.72 6.39 -0.92
CA VAL A 207 11.49 6.13 -1.70
C VAL A 207 10.33 5.81 -0.77
N CYS A 208 10.51 4.82 0.13
CA CYS A 208 9.48 4.43 1.09
C CYS A 208 9.02 5.58 1.99
N GLN A 209 9.94 6.45 2.45
CA GLN A 209 9.59 7.61 3.27
C GLN A 209 8.71 8.60 2.51
N LEU A 210 9.06 8.89 1.25
CA LEU A 210 8.31 9.85 0.43
C LEU A 210 6.92 9.33 0.09
N VAL A 211 6.83 8.07 -0.35
CA VAL A 211 5.54 7.43 -0.66
C VAL A 211 4.64 7.40 0.57
N MET A 212 5.17 7.07 1.75
CA MET A 212 4.41 7.08 3.01
C MET A 212 3.78 8.42 3.35
N THR A 213 4.30 9.55 2.83
CA THR A 213 3.67 10.86 3.05
C THR A 213 2.29 10.98 2.38
N ASP A 214 2.07 10.21 1.32
CA ASP A 214 0.82 10.16 0.58
C ASP A 214 -0.07 9.00 1.08
N GLU A 215 0.50 7.81 1.29
CA GLU A 215 -0.20 6.59 1.70
C GLU A 215 -0.99 6.73 3.00
N ALA A 216 -0.48 7.51 3.95
CA ALA A 216 -1.20 7.79 5.19
C ALA A 216 -2.56 8.48 4.94
N PHE A 217 -2.68 9.24 3.84
CA PHE A 217 -3.93 9.90 3.45
C PHE A 217 -4.81 8.99 2.58
N HIS A 218 -4.21 8.19 1.69
CA HIS A 218 -4.94 7.17 0.90
C HIS A 218 -5.69 6.22 1.83
N HIS A 219 -5.00 5.63 2.77
CA HIS A 219 -5.59 4.76 3.78
C HIS A 219 -6.64 5.49 4.64
N ARG A 220 -6.41 6.78 4.98
CA ARG A 220 -7.37 7.60 5.72
C ARG A 220 -8.65 7.84 4.95
N PHE A 221 -8.58 7.99 3.62
CA PHE A 221 -9.75 8.10 2.75
C PHE A 221 -10.70 6.91 2.91
N GLY A 222 -10.18 5.68 2.85
CA GLY A 222 -10.98 4.47 3.11
C GLY A 222 -11.63 4.46 4.49
N LYS A 223 -10.91 4.90 5.54
CA LYS A 223 -11.46 5.00 6.91
C LYS A 223 -12.58 6.04 7.02
N ILE A 224 -12.46 7.19 6.35
CA ILE A 224 -13.49 8.23 6.32
C ILE A 224 -14.74 7.67 5.64
N TRP A 225 -14.57 7.03 4.47
CA TRP A 225 -15.67 6.39 3.76
C TRP A 225 -16.39 5.36 4.65
N ALA A 226 -15.64 4.45 5.28
CA ALA A 226 -16.22 3.42 6.14
C ALA A 226 -17.01 4.02 7.32
N ARG A 227 -16.46 5.04 8.00
CA ARG A 227 -17.14 5.73 9.10
C ARG A 227 -18.45 6.40 8.69
N SER A 228 -18.53 6.89 7.46
CA SER A 228 -19.74 7.54 6.93
C SER A 228 -20.74 6.57 6.32
N THR A 229 -20.34 5.36 5.97
CA THR A 229 -21.15 4.39 5.22
C THR A 229 -21.63 3.25 6.10
N MET A 230 -20.72 2.58 6.84
CA MET A 230 -21.06 1.38 7.62
C MET A 230 -22.26 1.52 8.58
N PRO A 231 -22.46 2.66 9.30
CA PRO A 231 -23.59 2.83 10.17
C PRO A 231 -24.98 2.89 9.46
N HIS A 232 -24.99 3.04 8.15
CA HIS A 232 -26.21 3.19 7.35
C HIS A 232 -26.57 1.92 6.55
N LEU A 233 -25.71 0.89 6.56
CA LEU A 233 -25.96 -0.36 5.88
C LEU A 233 -26.99 -1.20 6.61
N ASP A 234 -27.84 -1.89 5.85
CA ASP A 234 -28.64 -2.94 6.41
C ASP A 234 -27.80 -4.19 6.78
N PRO A 235 -28.35 -5.16 7.55
CA PRO A 235 -27.57 -6.33 7.95
C PRO A 235 -27.02 -7.16 6.79
N ALA A 236 -27.73 -7.28 5.67
CA ALA A 236 -27.29 -8.07 4.52
C ALA A 236 -26.18 -7.35 3.73
N GLU A 237 -26.28 -6.03 3.60
CA GLU A 237 -25.23 -5.19 3.04
C GLU A 237 -23.95 -5.23 3.91
N HIS A 238 -24.11 -5.15 5.22
CA HIS A 238 -23.00 -5.24 6.16
C HIS A 238 -22.30 -6.61 6.05
N ASP A 239 -23.06 -7.70 6.03
CA ASP A 239 -22.53 -9.05 5.86
C ASP A 239 -21.76 -9.20 4.54
N ALA A 240 -22.24 -8.61 3.44
CA ALA A 240 -21.54 -8.64 2.16
C ALA A 240 -20.20 -7.89 2.19
N VAL A 241 -20.15 -6.74 2.88
CA VAL A 241 -18.89 -5.99 3.09
C VAL A 241 -17.92 -6.78 3.95
N GLU A 242 -18.39 -7.39 5.03
CA GLU A 242 -17.60 -8.20 5.95
C GLU A 242 -17.01 -9.45 5.27
N ASP A 243 -17.82 -10.17 4.46
CA ASP A 243 -17.38 -11.34 3.70
C ASP A 243 -16.31 -10.96 2.68
N TRP A 244 -16.50 -9.88 1.95
CA TRP A 244 -15.52 -9.36 1.00
C TRP A 244 -14.21 -8.95 1.68
N ALA A 245 -14.27 -8.28 2.82
CA ALA A 245 -13.09 -7.90 3.59
C ALA A 245 -12.28 -9.13 4.02
N LEU A 246 -12.94 -10.20 4.44
CA LEU A 246 -12.29 -11.45 4.81
C LEU A 246 -11.66 -12.15 3.60
N GLU A 247 -12.33 -12.20 2.45
CA GLU A 247 -11.80 -12.77 1.20
C GLU A 247 -10.54 -12.04 0.73
N CYS A 248 -10.57 -10.70 0.73
CA CYS A 248 -9.40 -9.88 0.40
C CYS A 248 -8.26 -10.10 1.40
N PHE A 249 -8.56 -10.14 2.70
CA PHE A 249 -7.56 -10.37 3.74
C PHE A 249 -6.86 -11.72 3.55
N ASP A 250 -7.62 -12.81 3.36
CA ASP A 250 -7.08 -14.14 3.15
C ASP A 250 -6.23 -14.21 1.86
N THR A 251 -6.66 -13.52 0.79
CA THR A 251 -5.92 -13.45 -0.49
C THR A 251 -4.58 -12.74 -0.34
N LEU A 252 -4.57 -11.57 0.31
CA LEU A 252 -3.35 -10.79 0.56
C LEU A 252 -2.38 -11.56 1.47
N LEU A 253 -2.92 -12.19 2.52
CA LEU A 253 -2.15 -13.02 3.43
C LEU A 253 -1.45 -14.17 2.70
N PHE A 254 -2.19 -14.90 1.87
CA PHE A 254 -1.64 -16.01 1.08
C PHE A 254 -0.49 -15.54 0.18
N ASN A 255 -0.65 -14.39 -0.48
CA ASN A 255 0.38 -13.82 -1.34
C ASN A 255 1.68 -13.51 -0.57
N LEU A 256 1.56 -12.94 0.63
CA LEU A 256 2.73 -12.55 1.43
C LEU A 256 3.56 -13.73 1.93
N VAL A 257 2.97 -14.93 2.07
CA VAL A 257 3.61 -16.03 2.79
C VAL A 257 3.87 -17.28 1.93
N ASN A 258 3.44 -17.33 0.68
CA ASN A 258 3.57 -18.49 -0.17
C ASN A 258 4.84 -18.40 -1.07
N PRO A 259 5.84 -19.33 -0.93
CA PRO A 259 7.01 -19.34 -1.79
C PRO A 259 6.73 -19.51 -3.29
N GLU A 260 5.58 -20.09 -3.67
CA GLU A 260 5.17 -20.21 -5.07
C GLU A 260 5.20 -18.88 -5.81
N GLN A 261 4.93 -17.78 -5.11
CA GLN A 261 4.95 -16.43 -5.69
C GLN A 261 6.34 -16.02 -6.20
N LYS A 262 7.40 -16.65 -5.67
CA LYS A 262 8.79 -16.45 -6.10
C LYS A 262 9.32 -17.55 -7.02
N ARG A 263 8.46 -18.38 -7.62
CA ARG A 263 8.83 -19.52 -8.47
C ARG A 263 9.79 -19.16 -9.62
N LEU A 264 9.76 -17.92 -10.10
CA LEU A 264 10.64 -17.45 -11.16
C LEU A 264 12.08 -17.18 -10.68
N ILE A 265 12.28 -17.00 -9.37
CA ILE A 265 13.60 -16.71 -8.78
C ILE A 265 14.38 -18.00 -8.51
N TYR A 266 13.77 -19.03 -7.98
CA TYR A 266 14.44 -20.21 -7.47
C TYR A 266 15.28 -21.02 -8.47
N PRO A 267 14.88 -21.14 -9.77
CA PRO A 267 15.65 -21.92 -10.73
C PRO A 267 17.09 -21.45 -10.92
N GLN A 268 17.37 -20.15 -10.79
CA GLN A 268 18.74 -19.61 -10.90
C GLN A 268 19.67 -20.07 -9.75
N PHE A 269 19.10 -20.65 -8.68
CA PHE A 269 19.82 -21.23 -7.55
C PHE A 269 19.78 -22.77 -7.58
N GLY A 270 19.23 -23.38 -8.63
CA GLY A 270 19.00 -24.84 -8.69
C GLY A 270 17.98 -25.33 -7.67
N LEU A 271 17.03 -24.49 -7.28
CA LEU A 271 15.99 -24.80 -6.30
C LEU A 271 14.63 -24.95 -6.98
N GLU A 272 13.89 -25.98 -6.58
CA GLU A 272 12.49 -26.20 -6.96
C GLU A 272 11.58 -25.51 -5.92
N TRP A 273 10.62 -24.73 -6.37
CA TRP A 273 9.76 -23.94 -5.45
C TRP A 273 8.95 -24.83 -4.49
N GLN A 274 8.56 -26.05 -4.90
CA GLN A 274 7.86 -27.00 -4.03
C GLN A 274 8.74 -27.41 -2.86
N TRP A 275 10.02 -27.70 -3.12
CA TRP A 275 10.96 -28.02 -2.06
C TRP A 275 11.21 -26.83 -1.12
N VAL A 276 11.30 -25.61 -1.68
CA VAL A 276 11.42 -24.37 -0.89
C VAL A 276 10.18 -24.18 -0.01
N ARG A 277 8.98 -24.41 -0.55
CA ARG A 277 7.73 -24.37 0.22
C ARG A 277 7.77 -25.33 1.41
N ASP A 278 8.14 -26.57 1.18
CA ASP A 278 8.17 -27.59 2.22
C ASP A 278 9.19 -27.22 3.30
N ALA A 279 10.38 -26.75 2.93
CA ALA A 279 11.39 -26.26 3.87
C ALA A 279 10.91 -25.03 4.69
N VAL A 280 10.18 -24.11 4.08
CA VAL A 280 9.58 -22.96 4.76
C VAL A 280 8.48 -23.40 5.72
N LEU A 281 7.63 -24.35 5.33
CA LEU A 281 6.58 -24.89 6.20
C LEU A 281 7.16 -25.63 7.41
N GLU A 282 8.22 -26.43 7.21
CA GLU A 282 8.91 -27.15 8.28
C GLU A 282 9.55 -26.19 9.30
N ALA A 283 10.12 -25.08 8.83
CA ALA A 283 10.75 -24.08 9.70
C ALA A 283 9.72 -23.19 10.44
N ARG A 284 8.45 -23.18 10.02
CA ARG A 284 7.39 -22.36 10.63
C ARG A 284 6.83 -22.99 11.89
N THR A 285 7.58 -22.85 12.98
CA THR A 285 7.03 -23.08 14.32
C THR A 285 6.19 -21.89 14.76
N ASP A 286 5.30 -22.10 15.74
CA ASP A 286 4.51 -20.99 16.34
C ASP A 286 5.42 -19.92 16.99
N ASP A 287 6.59 -20.32 17.50
CA ASP A 287 7.58 -19.38 18.06
C ASP A 287 8.25 -18.55 16.97
N HIS A 288 8.56 -19.15 15.83
CA HIS A 288 9.10 -18.44 14.67
C HIS A 288 8.09 -17.41 14.14
N ARG A 289 6.81 -17.81 14.00
CA ARG A 289 5.73 -16.91 13.60
C ARG A 289 5.61 -15.73 14.55
N ARG A 290 5.57 -15.97 15.86
CA ARG A 290 5.53 -14.93 16.90
C ARG A 290 6.72 -13.97 16.81
N SER A 291 7.93 -14.51 16.61
CA SER A 291 9.15 -13.69 16.47
C SER A 291 9.14 -12.81 15.23
N LEU A 292 8.68 -13.31 14.08
CA LEU A 292 8.51 -12.52 12.87
C LEU A 292 7.46 -11.41 13.06
N MET A 293 6.34 -11.73 13.70
CA MET A 293 5.27 -10.77 14.00
C MET A 293 5.73 -9.65 14.95
N GLN A 294 6.67 -9.92 15.82
CA GLN A 294 7.25 -8.91 16.72
C GLN A 294 8.30 -8.01 16.05
N ARG A 295 8.98 -8.50 15.01
CA ARG A 295 10.09 -7.79 14.34
C ARG A 295 9.66 -6.99 13.11
N SER A 296 8.67 -7.47 12.36
CA SER A 296 8.07 -6.72 11.27
C SER A 296 7.03 -5.75 11.83
N SER A 297 6.95 -4.55 11.27
CA SER A 297 5.74 -3.74 11.46
C SER A 297 4.59 -4.64 11.04
N ASN A 298 3.75 -4.96 11.99
CA ASN A 298 2.82 -6.09 11.86
C ASN A 298 1.75 -5.74 10.82
N VAL A 299 2.00 -6.08 9.55
CA VAL A 299 1.08 -5.83 8.44
C VAL A 299 -0.31 -6.38 8.79
N PHE A 300 -0.39 -7.59 9.34
CA PHE A 300 -1.67 -8.19 9.74
C PHE A 300 -2.37 -7.38 10.82
N ARG A 301 -1.60 -6.88 11.80
CA ARG A 301 -2.12 -6.02 12.86
C ARG A 301 -2.72 -4.73 12.27
N THR A 302 -2.04 -4.13 11.29
CA THR A 302 -2.51 -2.93 10.59
C THR A 302 -3.83 -3.19 9.87
N LEU A 303 -3.91 -4.27 9.08
CA LEU A 303 -5.10 -4.64 8.32
C LEU A 303 -6.29 -4.90 9.24
N ILE A 304 -6.08 -5.75 10.26
CA ILE A 304 -7.15 -6.13 11.19
C ILE A 304 -7.62 -4.93 12.00
N LYS A 305 -6.69 -4.09 12.48
CA LYS A 305 -7.03 -2.84 13.18
C LYS A 305 -7.88 -1.91 12.31
N THR A 306 -7.54 -1.79 11.03
CA THR A 306 -8.29 -0.97 10.07
C THR A 306 -9.74 -1.45 9.95
N LEU A 307 -9.95 -2.74 9.71
CA LEU A 307 -11.29 -3.32 9.60
C LEU A 307 -12.08 -3.25 10.91
N LEU A 308 -11.41 -3.52 12.05
CA LEU A 308 -12.02 -3.48 13.37
C LEU A 308 -12.51 -2.07 13.75
N LYS A 309 -11.65 -1.06 13.56
CA LYS A 309 -11.98 0.35 13.85
C LYS A 309 -13.00 0.94 12.87
N ALA A 310 -13.15 0.35 11.69
CA ALA A 310 -14.18 0.70 10.72
C ALA A 310 -15.53 0.05 11.03
N GLY A 311 -15.61 -0.86 11.99
CA GLY A 311 -16.83 -1.59 12.34
C GLY A 311 -17.20 -2.67 11.31
N ILE A 312 -16.25 -3.12 10.47
CA ILE A 312 -16.49 -4.17 9.47
C ILE A 312 -16.45 -5.55 10.12
N ILE A 313 -15.53 -5.78 11.07
CA ILE A 313 -15.43 -7.06 11.78
C ILE A 313 -16.53 -7.16 12.83
N THR A 314 -17.40 -8.17 12.72
CA THR A 314 -18.42 -8.51 13.72
C THR A 314 -18.08 -9.83 14.42
N GLU A 315 -18.93 -10.26 15.36
CA GLU A 315 -18.79 -11.58 16.00
C GLU A 315 -18.80 -12.74 14.98
N ARG A 316 -19.37 -12.52 13.80
CA ARG A 316 -19.49 -13.51 12.73
C ARG A 316 -18.11 -13.93 12.17
N THR A 317 -17.19 -12.99 11.98
CA THR A 317 -15.85 -13.24 11.42
C THR A 317 -14.71 -13.08 12.43
N ARG A 318 -15.00 -12.58 13.63
CA ARG A 318 -14.01 -12.26 14.68
C ARG A 318 -12.99 -13.38 14.92
N ALA A 319 -13.46 -14.64 14.97
CA ALA A 319 -12.60 -15.79 15.21
C ALA A 319 -11.52 -16.01 14.12
N ARG A 320 -11.79 -15.59 12.87
CA ARG A 320 -10.85 -15.71 11.75
C ARG A 320 -9.66 -14.76 11.90
N TYR A 321 -9.89 -13.60 12.49
CA TYR A 321 -8.86 -12.58 12.71
C TYR A 321 -8.09 -12.79 14.03
N ALA A 322 -8.76 -13.34 15.06
CA ALA A 322 -8.17 -13.58 16.38
C ALA A 322 -6.98 -14.53 16.39
N ILE A 323 -6.82 -15.40 15.37
CA ILE A 323 -5.65 -16.27 15.24
C ILE A 323 -4.36 -15.49 14.90
N TRP A 324 -4.48 -14.24 14.45
CA TRP A 324 -3.36 -13.40 13.99
C TRP A 324 -2.96 -12.32 15.00
N VAL A 325 -3.91 -11.83 15.80
CA VAL A 325 -3.73 -10.70 16.70
C VAL A 325 -4.64 -10.84 17.93
N ASP A 326 -4.28 -10.13 19.01
CA ASP A 326 -5.18 -9.90 20.14
C ASP A 326 -6.14 -8.78 19.79
N LEU A 327 -7.40 -9.12 19.51
CA LEU A 327 -8.42 -8.16 19.11
C LEU A 327 -8.81 -7.22 20.24
N GLU A 328 -8.81 -7.68 21.50
CA GLU A 328 -9.14 -6.83 22.65
C GLU A 328 -8.05 -5.77 22.88
N GLU A 329 -6.80 -6.13 22.62
CA GLU A 329 -5.69 -5.16 22.64
C GLU A 329 -5.89 -4.10 21.55
N LEU A 330 -6.21 -4.51 20.31
CA LEU A 330 -6.47 -3.59 19.20
C LEU A 330 -7.66 -2.66 19.44
N GLU A 331 -8.71 -3.13 20.09
CA GLU A 331 -9.87 -2.31 20.44
C GLU A 331 -9.52 -1.18 21.42
N ARG A 332 -8.61 -1.47 22.34
CA ARG A 332 -8.13 -0.48 23.34
C ARG A 332 -7.14 0.53 22.76
N GLU A 333 -6.51 0.23 21.63
CA GLU A 333 -5.59 1.16 20.99
C GLU A 333 -6.29 2.37 20.38
N GLY A 334 -5.59 3.51 20.37
CA GLY A 334 -6.00 4.70 19.62
C GLY A 334 -6.01 4.51 18.10
N ASP A 335 -6.44 5.53 17.39
CA ASP A 335 -6.59 5.53 15.91
C ASP A 335 -5.27 5.59 15.13
N ARG A 336 -4.13 5.81 15.82
CA ARG A 336 -2.81 5.90 15.18
C ARG A 336 -2.45 4.58 14.50
N MET A 337 -2.00 4.68 13.25
CA MET A 337 -1.66 3.53 12.43
C MET A 337 -0.14 3.34 12.36
N VAL A 338 0.27 2.13 11.97
CA VAL A 338 1.66 1.85 11.61
C VAL A 338 2.01 2.74 10.41
N GLY A 339 3.13 3.44 10.50
CA GLY A 339 3.58 4.33 9.43
C GLY A 339 3.24 5.80 9.60
N ASP A 340 2.24 6.17 10.41
CA ASP A 340 1.91 7.59 10.66
C ASP A 340 3.13 8.41 11.09
N GLU A 341 4.02 7.81 11.90
CA GLU A 341 5.25 8.47 12.35
C GLU A 341 6.24 8.74 11.21
N VAL A 342 6.39 7.77 10.30
CA VAL A 342 7.26 7.89 9.11
C VAL A 342 6.69 8.95 8.17
N ALA A 343 5.37 8.95 7.97
CA ALA A 343 4.68 9.96 7.16
C ALA A 343 4.87 11.37 7.75
N GLU A 344 4.67 11.55 9.06
CA GLU A 344 4.84 12.83 9.75
C GLU A 344 6.29 13.35 9.63
N GLU A 345 7.29 12.47 9.76
CA GLU A 345 8.70 12.80 9.57
C GLU A 345 8.98 13.24 8.13
N GLY A 346 8.49 12.46 7.15
CA GLY A 346 8.59 12.78 5.72
C GLY A 346 7.96 14.13 5.38
N ILE A 347 6.73 14.40 5.87
CA ILE A 347 6.04 15.67 5.64
C ILE A 347 6.83 16.86 6.22
N ARG A 348 7.41 16.71 7.41
CA ARG A 348 8.27 17.77 7.97
C ARG A 348 9.47 18.07 7.05
N SER A 349 10.17 17.04 6.58
CA SER A 349 11.27 17.18 5.64
C SER A 349 10.84 17.84 4.32
N LEU A 350 9.70 17.43 3.76
CA LEU A 350 9.16 18.02 2.53
C LEU A 350 8.79 19.51 2.69
N LYS A 351 8.18 19.88 3.81
CA LYS A 351 7.89 21.30 4.11
C LYS A 351 9.15 22.17 4.10
N GLU A 352 10.26 21.68 4.63
CA GLU A 352 11.54 22.39 4.64
C GLU A 352 12.11 22.54 3.23
N ILE A 353 12.13 21.47 2.43
CA ILE A 353 12.61 21.49 1.03
C ILE A 353 11.73 22.45 0.21
N ASN A 354 10.41 22.33 0.29
CA ASN A 354 9.47 23.14 -0.48
C ASN A 354 9.54 24.63 -0.09
N ALA A 355 9.74 24.94 1.20
CA ALA A 355 9.95 26.31 1.65
C ALA A 355 11.24 26.91 1.10
N GLY A 356 12.30 26.14 0.99
CA GLY A 356 13.56 26.52 0.35
C GLY A 356 13.38 26.89 -1.12
N LYS A 357 12.69 26.04 -1.89
CA LYS A 357 12.41 26.24 -3.32
C LYS A 357 11.55 27.48 -3.58
N ARG A 358 10.51 27.72 -2.79
CA ARG A 358 9.66 28.94 -2.89
C ARG A 358 10.46 30.23 -2.70
N LYS A 359 11.46 30.24 -1.81
CA LYS A 359 12.36 31.39 -1.60
C LYS A 359 13.23 31.67 -2.82
N ILE A 360 13.76 30.62 -3.48
CA ILE A 360 14.59 30.76 -4.70
C ILE A 360 13.77 31.35 -5.84
N VAL A 361 12.55 30.86 -6.08
CA VAL A 361 11.64 31.38 -7.12
C VAL A 361 11.30 32.85 -6.91
N ARG A 362 11.02 33.27 -5.68
CA ARG A 362 10.74 34.69 -5.36
C ARG A 362 11.93 35.58 -5.66
N ARG A 363 13.16 35.20 -5.27
CA ARG A 363 14.38 35.95 -5.56
C ARG A 363 14.63 36.09 -7.07
N ALA A 364 14.44 35.00 -7.84
CA ALA A 364 14.60 35.03 -9.30
C ALA A 364 13.58 35.97 -9.97
N SER A 365 12.32 36.01 -9.49
CA SER A 365 11.30 36.90 -10.03
C SER A 365 11.52 38.38 -9.69
N GLU A 366 12.11 38.69 -8.55
CA GLU A 366 12.51 40.04 -8.15
C GLU A 366 13.69 40.54 -9.00
N THR A 367 14.68 39.69 -9.26
CA THR A 367 15.84 40.03 -10.10
C THR A 367 15.47 40.19 -11.59
N ALA A 368 14.45 39.50 -12.08
CA ALA A 368 13.96 39.65 -13.47
C ALA A 368 13.08 40.87 -13.68
N ARG A 369 12.66 41.56 -12.62
CA ARG A 369 11.85 42.82 -12.66
C ARG A 369 12.66 44.10 -12.39
N ALA A 370 13.91 43.96 -11.98
CA ALA A 370 14.89 45.01 -11.83
C ALA A 370 15.79 45.17 -13.09
#